data_fb04d70ba8a6440a136da450e63d4b23
#
_entry.id   fb04d70ba8a6440a136da450e63d4b23
#
_cell.length_a   1.000
_cell.length_b   1.000
_cell.length_c   1.000
_cell.angle_alpha   90.00
_cell.angle_beta   90.00
_cell.angle_gamma   90.00
#
_symmetry.space_group_name_H-M   'P 1'
#
loop_
_entity.id
_entity.type
_entity.pdbx_description
1 polymer ?
#
loop_
_entity_poly.entity_id
_entity_poly.type
_entity_poly.pdbx_seq_one_letter_code
_entity_poly.pdbx_strand_id
1 'polypeptide(L)'
;IGMAAAPDFTVDLWNSFSETQKNDIKTKGVIYTPNGWTEEGDPWTFELFNDAEKYLLLDKKTLDIVSPVTLIHGGKDDCIPVKTSFRIMNAVKSDNVKVIVLKNSGHRLSEATDLDILRSVLELHVKAAEDDVA
;
A
#
# COMPACT_ATOMS: atom_id res chain seq x y z
N ILE A 1 -2.75 9.25 -7.72
CA ILE A 1 -3.54 8.98 -6.50
C ILE A 1 -3.26 7.56 -6.07
N GLY A 2 -2.95 7.33 -4.78
CA GLY A 2 -2.81 6.02 -4.17
C GLY A 2 -3.86 5.81 -3.07
N MET A 3 -4.59 4.69 -3.12
CA MET A 3 -5.56 4.30 -2.09
C MET A 3 -5.03 3.09 -1.33
N ALA A 4 -4.85 3.20 -0.01
CA ALA A 4 -4.24 2.17 0.83
C ALA A 4 -3.02 1.52 0.15
N ALA A 5 -2.18 2.35 -0.48
CA ALA A 5 -1.07 1.90 -1.30
C ALA A 5 -0.05 1.11 -0.47
N ALA A 6 0.36 -0.04 -0.98
CA ALA A 6 1.17 -1.01 -0.26
C ALA A 6 2.42 -1.46 -1.04
N PRO A 7 3.28 -0.52 -1.48
CA PRO A 7 4.57 -0.92 -2.00
C PRO A 7 5.35 -1.65 -0.91
N ASP A 8 6.10 -2.67 -1.30
CA ASP A 8 6.94 -3.46 -0.39
C ASP A 8 6.15 -4.21 0.71
N PHE A 9 4.84 -4.49 0.50
CA PHE A 9 4.01 -5.20 1.48
C PHE A 9 4.61 -6.55 1.90
N THR A 10 5.36 -7.18 1.02
CA THR A 10 6.03 -8.46 1.31
C THR A 10 7.07 -8.34 2.42
N VAL A 11 7.72 -7.19 2.58
CA VAL A 11 8.66 -6.92 3.67
C VAL A 11 7.92 -6.84 5.01
N ASP A 12 6.84 -6.05 5.07
CA ASP A 12 6.04 -5.90 6.29
C ASP A 12 5.39 -7.25 6.66
N LEU A 13 4.89 -8.00 5.68
CA LEU A 13 4.30 -9.32 5.87
C LEU A 13 5.34 -10.34 6.36
N TRP A 14 6.51 -10.42 5.73
CA TRP A 14 7.59 -11.29 6.16
C TRP A 14 8.01 -11.02 7.60
N ASN A 15 8.09 -9.75 7.98
CA ASN A 15 8.44 -9.33 9.33
C ASN A 15 7.35 -9.67 10.37
N SER A 16 6.10 -9.85 9.95
CA SER A 16 5.00 -10.25 10.83
C SER A 16 4.99 -11.75 11.15
N PHE A 17 5.64 -12.57 10.33
CA PHE A 17 5.71 -14.02 10.53
C PHE A 17 6.63 -14.40 11.68
N SER A 18 6.21 -15.44 12.42
CA SER A 18 7.06 -16.11 13.40
C SER A 18 8.24 -16.80 12.74
N GLU A 19 9.30 -17.08 13.49
CA GLU A 19 10.45 -17.83 12.96
C GLU A 19 10.08 -19.23 12.47
N THR A 20 9.08 -19.87 13.10
CA THR A 20 8.53 -21.15 12.63
C THR A 20 7.89 -21.02 11.25
N GLN A 21 7.04 -20.01 11.05
CA GLN A 21 6.40 -19.74 9.76
C GLN A 21 7.43 -19.42 8.67
N LYS A 22 8.43 -18.59 8.97
CA LYS A 22 9.51 -18.27 8.04
C LYS A 22 10.32 -19.51 7.64
N ASN A 23 10.60 -20.40 8.62
CA ASN A 23 11.27 -21.66 8.35
C ASN A 23 10.41 -22.59 7.49
N ASP A 24 9.10 -22.67 7.77
CA ASP A 24 8.15 -23.48 6.98
C ASP A 24 8.07 -22.99 5.54
N ILE A 25 7.99 -21.67 5.31
CA ILE A 25 8.03 -21.09 3.97
C ILE A 25 9.32 -21.52 3.24
N LYS A 26 10.47 -21.44 3.88
CA LYS A 26 11.76 -21.81 3.27
C LYS A 26 11.90 -23.29 2.96
N THR A 27 11.35 -24.16 3.83
CA THR A 27 11.55 -25.62 3.72
C THR A 27 10.44 -26.34 2.98
N LYS A 28 9.19 -25.87 3.12
CA LYS A 28 7.99 -26.46 2.47
C LYS A 28 7.58 -25.72 1.20
N GLY A 29 8.12 -24.51 0.99
CA GLY A 29 7.82 -23.66 -0.16
C GLY A 29 6.59 -22.79 0.00
N VAL A 30 5.66 -23.12 0.90
CA VAL A 30 4.40 -22.40 1.11
C VAL A 30 3.88 -22.61 2.54
N ILE A 31 3.23 -21.56 3.07
CA ILE A 31 2.32 -21.66 4.22
C ILE A 31 0.97 -21.03 3.86
N TYR A 32 -0.05 -21.33 4.66
CA TYR A 32 -1.38 -20.73 4.54
C TYR A 32 -1.71 -19.99 5.82
N THR A 33 -2.28 -18.78 5.69
CA THR A 33 -2.80 -18.03 6.84
C THR A 33 -4.31 -17.81 6.72
N PRO A 34 -5.06 -17.89 7.82
CA PRO A 34 -6.50 -17.65 7.79
C PRO A 34 -6.83 -16.26 7.21
N ASN A 35 -7.81 -16.19 6.32
CA ASN A 35 -8.25 -14.94 5.69
C ASN A 35 -9.75 -14.63 5.88
N GLY A 36 -10.52 -15.57 6.42
CA GLY A 36 -11.98 -15.44 6.61
C GLY A 36 -12.82 -15.60 5.33
N TRP A 37 -12.20 -15.88 4.17
CA TRP A 37 -12.88 -15.96 2.87
C TRP A 37 -12.85 -17.37 2.27
N THR A 38 -11.78 -18.11 2.54
CA THR A 38 -11.59 -19.49 2.06
C THR A 38 -11.22 -20.40 3.23
N GLU A 39 -11.53 -21.69 3.11
CA GLU A 39 -11.15 -22.68 4.13
C GLU A 39 -9.63 -22.86 4.21
N GLU A 40 -8.94 -22.75 3.08
CA GLU A 40 -7.49 -22.92 2.97
C GLU A 40 -6.71 -21.70 3.47
N GLY A 41 -7.29 -20.52 3.40
CA GLY A 41 -6.61 -19.25 3.73
C GLY A 41 -5.75 -18.71 2.57
N ASP A 42 -4.96 -17.67 2.87
CA ASP A 42 -4.05 -17.06 1.89
C ASP A 42 -2.74 -17.83 1.78
N PRO A 43 -2.34 -18.26 0.57
CA PRO A 43 -1.07 -18.91 0.34
C PRO A 43 0.09 -17.91 0.28
N TRP A 44 1.12 -18.14 1.08
CA TRP A 44 2.35 -17.35 1.07
C TRP A 44 3.52 -18.23 0.66
N THR A 45 4.03 -18.01 -0.55
CA THR A 45 5.08 -18.85 -1.13
C THR A 45 6.47 -18.26 -0.93
N PHE A 46 7.48 -19.11 -0.81
CA PHE A 46 8.88 -18.67 -0.78
C PHE A 46 9.25 -17.88 -2.05
N GLU A 47 8.72 -18.30 -3.19
CA GLU A 47 8.96 -17.67 -4.49
C GLU A 47 8.44 -16.23 -4.51
N LEU A 48 7.25 -15.96 -3.95
CA LEU A 48 6.70 -14.60 -3.82
C LEU A 48 7.69 -13.67 -3.10
N PHE A 49 8.19 -14.07 -1.95
CA PHE A 49 9.11 -13.23 -1.16
C PHE A 49 10.45 -13.05 -1.85
N ASN A 50 11.02 -14.12 -2.39
CA ASN A 50 12.30 -14.10 -3.09
C ASN A 50 12.25 -13.25 -4.37
N ASP A 51 11.15 -13.30 -5.11
CA ASP A 51 11.00 -12.48 -6.31
C ASP A 51 10.72 -11.02 -5.97
N ALA A 52 9.91 -10.74 -4.97
CA ALA A 52 9.55 -9.39 -4.53
C ALA A 52 10.77 -8.54 -4.12
N GLU A 53 11.83 -9.16 -3.59
CA GLU A 53 13.07 -8.44 -3.19
C GLU A 53 13.66 -7.63 -4.35
N LYS A 54 13.49 -8.09 -5.61
CA LYS A 54 14.00 -7.42 -6.81
C LYS A 54 13.26 -6.11 -7.12
N TYR A 55 12.04 -5.95 -6.60
CA TYR A 55 11.10 -4.89 -6.94
C TYR A 55 10.81 -3.94 -5.79
N LEU A 56 11.52 -4.05 -4.68
CA LEU A 56 11.34 -3.17 -3.54
C LEU A 56 11.58 -1.70 -3.94
N LEU A 57 10.68 -0.84 -3.53
CA LEU A 57 10.67 0.57 -3.89
C LEU A 57 11.11 1.47 -2.73
N LEU A 58 10.63 1.20 -1.51
CA LEU A 58 10.84 2.07 -0.36
C LEU A 58 12.23 1.91 0.29
N ASP A 59 12.96 0.86 -0.07
CA ASP A 59 14.39 0.72 0.28
C ASP A 59 15.28 1.67 -0.53
N LYS A 60 14.79 2.18 -1.66
CA LYS A 60 15.47 3.22 -2.44
C LYS A 60 15.35 4.54 -1.68
N LYS A 61 16.43 5.32 -1.68
CA LYS A 61 16.43 6.63 -0.99
C LYS A 61 15.41 7.60 -1.56
N THR A 62 15.12 7.53 -2.86
CA THR A 62 14.14 8.36 -3.55
C THR A 62 13.50 7.62 -4.71
N LEU A 63 12.20 7.86 -4.91
CA LEU A 63 11.44 7.42 -6.08
C LEU A 63 11.32 8.59 -7.07
N ASP A 64 11.58 8.31 -8.34
CA ASP A 64 11.56 9.33 -9.42
C ASP A 64 10.11 9.64 -9.86
N ILE A 65 9.28 10.02 -8.91
CA ILE A 65 7.91 10.47 -9.10
C ILE A 65 7.89 11.96 -8.81
N VAL A 66 7.76 12.78 -9.85
CA VAL A 66 7.78 14.24 -9.79
C VAL A 66 6.39 14.87 -9.93
N SER A 67 5.43 14.12 -10.45
CA SER A 67 4.02 14.55 -10.55
C SER A 67 3.36 14.70 -9.18
N PRO A 68 2.29 15.53 -9.05
CA PRO A 68 1.53 15.62 -7.82
C PRO A 68 0.99 14.27 -7.34
N VAL A 69 1.13 13.99 -6.05
CA VAL A 69 0.70 12.72 -5.43
C VAL A 69 -0.31 13.01 -4.33
N THR A 70 -1.41 12.28 -4.31
CA THR A 70 -2.33 12.23 -3.17
C THR A 70 -2.51 10.78 -2.73
N LEU A 71 -2.25 10.52 -1.45
CA LEU A 71 -2.41 9.22 -0.81
C LEU A 71 -3.63 9.27 0.10
N ILE A 72 -4.58 8.35 -0.07
CA ILE A 72 -5.78 8.22 0.76
C ILE A 72 -5.66 6.91 1.55
N HIS A 73 -5.80 6.97 2.88
CA HIS A 73 -5.62 5.81 3.74
C HIS A 73 -6.71 5.72 4.82
N GLY A 74 -7.20 4.52 5.08
CA GLY A 74 -8.11 4.26 6.17
C GLY A 74 -7.39 4.25 7.53
N GLY A 75 -7.91 5.02 8.50
CA GLY A 75 -7.32 5.05 9.85
C GLY A 75 -7.52 3.76 10.64
N LYS A 76 -8.45 2.89 10.21
CA LYS A 76 -8.71 1.56 10.74
C LYS A 76 -8.29 0.45 9.77
N ASP A 77 -7.36 0.74 8.86
CA ASP A 77 -6.79 -0.25 7.97
C ASP A 77 -6.00 -1.28 8.78
N ASP A 78 -6.48 -2.52 8.78
CA ASP A 78 -5.89 -3.66 9.47
C ASP A 78 -4.97 -4.52 8.59
N CYS A 79 -4.93 -4.21 7.28
CA CYS A 79 -4.07 -4.88 6.31
C CYS A 79 -2.76 -4.11 6.10
N ILE A 80 -2.87 -2.81 5.83
CA ILE A 80 -1.73 -1.95 5.50
C ILE A 80 -1.64 -0.81 6.52
N PRO A 81 -0.52 -0.70 7.25
CA PRO A 81 -0.35 0.37 8.23
C PRO A 81 -0.35 1.77 7.60
N VAL A 82 -1.06 2.73 8.20
CA VAL A 82 -1.09 4.15 7.76
C VAL A 82 0.31 4.74 7.57
N LYS A 83 1.30 4.31 8.39
CA LYS A 83 2.70 4.72 8.26
C LYS A 83 3.29 4.49 6.85
N THR A 84 2.74 3.52 6.09
CA THR A 84 3.18 3.24 4.72
C THR A 84 2.93 4.43 3.78
N SER A 85 1.81 5.14 3.92
CA SER A 85 1.56 6.38 3.17
C SER A 85 2.60 7.46 3.47
N PHE A 86 3.03 7.61 4.71
CA PHE A 86 4.09 8.55 5.06
C PHE A 86 5.47 8.12 4.54
N ARG A 87 5.75 6.81 4.51
CA ARG A 87 6.97 6.28 3.87
C ARG A 87 7.00 6.62 2.39
N ILE A 88 5.87 6.44 1.68
CA ILE A 88 5.73 6.80 0.26
C ILE A 88 5.93 8.32 0.08
N MET A 89 5.25 9.14 0.88
CA MET A 89 5.37 10.59 0.84
C MET A 89 6.83 11.04 0.94
N ASN A 90 7.60 10.43 1.85
CA ASN A 90 9.01 10.77 2.05
C ASN A 90 9.94 10.22 0.96
N ALA A 91 9.52 9.19 0.22
CA ALA A 91 10.32 8.54 -0.80
C ALA A 91 10.19 9.19 -2.18
N VAL A 92 9.04 9.80 -2.51
CA VAL A 92 8.82 10.43 -3.81
C VAL A 92 9.53 11.77 -3.92
N LYS A 93 9.98 12.13 -5.13
CA LYS A 93 10.66 13.42 -5.41
C LYS A 93 9.70 14.60 -5.51
N SER A 94 8.42 14.36 -5.71
CA SER A 94 7.42 15.42 -5.84
C SER A 94 7.37 16.28 -4.57
N ASP A 95 7.39 17.59 -4.75
CA ASP A 95 7.14 18.57 -3.66
C ASP A 95 5.64 18.75 -3.36
N ASN A 96 4.76 18.26 -4.26
CA ASN A 96 3.30 18.34 -4.11
C ASN A 96 2.73 16.98 -3.70
N VAL A 97 2.90 16.62 -2.43
CA VAL A 97 2.39 15.36 -1.88
C VAL A 97 1.40 15.62 -0.76
N LYS A 98 0.26 14.94 -0.81
CA LYS A 98 -0.78 14.99 0.22
C LYS A 98 -1.06 13.59 0.76
N VAL A 99 -1.28 13.49 2.07
CA VAL A 99 -1.77 12.28 2.74
C VAL A 99 -3.09 12.61 3.42
N ILE A 100 -4.14 11.91 3.04
CA ILE A 100 -5.48 12.03 3.62
C ILE A 100 -5.77 10.75 4.40
N VAL A 101 -5.93 10.89 5.72
CA VAL A 101 -6.28 9.75 6.58
C VAL A 101 -7.73 9.85 7.00
N LEU A 102 -8.53 8.87 6.61
CA LEU A 102 -9.94 8.76 6.96
C LEU A 102 -10.08 7.95 8.24
N LYS A 103 -10.23 8.61 9.37
CA LYS A 103 -10.12 8.04 10.73
C LYS A 103 -10.89 6.74 10.95
N ASN A 104 -12.09 6.62 10.37
CA ASN A 104 -12.99 5.51 10.63
C ASN A 104 -13.06 4.48 9.50
N SER A 105 -12.39 4.74 8.38
CA SER A 105 -12.39 3.88 7.19
C SER A 105 -11.37 2.74 7.34
N GLY A 106 -11.73 1.58 6.83
CA GLY A 106 -10.86 0.41 6.75
C GLY A 106 -10.06 0.34 5.46
N HIS A 107 -9.44 -0.83 5.21
CA HIS A 107 -8.58 -1.07 4.04
C HIS A 107 -9.26 -0.80 2.69
N ARG A 108 -10.52 -1.20 2.54
CA ARG A 108 -11.21 -1.14 1.24
C ARG A 108 -11.58 0.25 0.78
N LEU A 109 -11.70 1.24 1.68
CA LEU A 109 -12.08 2.62 1.36
C LEU A 109 -13.32 2.67 0.43
N SER A 110 -14.34 1.86 0.71
CA SER A 110 -15.48 1.62 -0.18
C SER A 110 -16.81 2.19 0.32
N GLU A 111 -16.80 2.85 1.48
CA GLU A 111 -18.00 3.53 1.97
C GLU A 111 -18.31 4.77 1.12
N ALA A 112 -19.57 5.19 1.10
CA ALA A 112 -19.99 6.33 0.29
C ALA A 112 -19.14 7.60 0.55
N THR A 113 -18.85 7.86 1.82
CA THR A 113 -18.00 9.00 2.23
C THR A 113 -16.56 8.86 1.75
N ASP A 114 -16.01 7.64 1.68
CA ASP A 114 -14.66 7.38 1.18
C ASP A 114 -14.60 7.67 -0.33
N LEU A 115 -15.62 7.21 -1.05
CA LEU A 115 -15.76 7.43 -2.51
C LEU A 115 -15.97 8.90 -2.86
N ASP A 116 -16.67 9.67 -2.03
CA ASP A 116 -16.82 11.11 -2.22
C ASP A 116 -15.49 11.85 -2.08
N ILE A 117 -14.66 11.45 -1.12
CA ILE A 117 -13.30 11.99 -0.98
C ILE A 117 -12.45 11.63 -2.21
N LEU A 118 -12.50 10.37 -2.66
CA LEU A 118 -11.78 9.95 -3.87
C LEU A 118 -12.20 10.78 -5.09
N ARG A 119 -13.51 10.99 -5.28
CA ARG A 119 -14.04 11.81 -6.38
C ARG A 119 -13.51 13.24 -6.33
N SER A 120 -13.58 13.88 -5.15
CA SER A 120 -13.07 15.23 -4.95
C SER A 120 -11.58 15.36 -5.24
N VAL A 121 -10.78 14.36 -4.83
CA VAL A 121 -9.34 14.33 -5.11
C VAL A 121 -9.09 14.15 -6.61
N LEU A 122 -9.85 13.29 -7.28
CA LEU A 122 -9.78 13.11 -8.74
C LEU A 122 -10.06 14.40 -9.50
N GLU A 123 -11.14 15.11 -9.16
CA GLU A 123 -11.51 16.38 -9.77
C GLU A 123 -10.41 17.44 -9.61
N LEU A 124 -9.79 17.51 -8.43
CA LEU A 124 -8.65 18.41 -8.18
C LEU A 124 -7.44 18.09 -9.06
N HIS A 125 -7.11 16.80 -9.23
CA HIS A 125 -6.00 16.39 -10.07
C HIS A 125 -6.26 16.62 -11.55
N VAL A 126 -7.49 16.37 -12.03
CA VAL A 126 -7.89 16.63 -13.42
C VAL A 126 -7.80 18.12 -13.72
N LYS A 127 -8.38 18.96 -12.85
CA LYS A 127 -8.32 20.41 -13.03
C LYS A 127 -6.89 20.94 -13.07
N ALA A 128 -6.02 20.48 -12.15
CA ALA A 128 -4.62 20.88 -12.15
C ALA A 128 -3.89 20.50 -13.45
N ALA A 129 -4.19 19.30 -14.00
CA ALA A 129 -3.60 18.87 -15.25
C ALA A 129 -4.11 19.69 -16.48
N GLU A 130 -5.37 20.13 -16.46
CA GLU A 130 -5.92 21.01 -17.50
C GLU A 130 -5.29 22.40 -17.45
N ASP A 131 -5.07 22.96 -16.25
CA ASP A 131 -4.44 24.26 -16.06
C ASP A 131 -2.95 24.27 -16.49
N ASP A 132 -2.26 23.13 -16.40
CA ASP A 132 -0.85 22.99 -16.83
C ASP A 132 -0.68 22.91 -18.37
N VAL A 133 -1.76 22.64 -19.11
CA VAL A 133 -1.75 22.50 -20.59
C VAL A 133 -2.26 23.76 -21.28
N ALA A 134 -2.89 24.67 -20.57
CA ALA A 134 -3.47 25.92 -21.09
C ALA A 134 -2.45 27.05 -21.14
#